data_9e45f2179aab177984b7c786d4ec8517
#
_entry.id   9e45f2179aab177984b7c786d4ec8517
#
_cell.length_a   1.000
_cell.length_b   1.000
_cell.length_c   1.000
_cell.angle_alpha   90.00
_cell.angle_beta   90.00
_cell.angle_gamma   90.00
#
_symmetry.space_group_name_H-M   'P 1'
#
loop_
_entity.id
_entity.type
_entity.pdbx_description
1 polymer ?
#
loop_
_entity_poly.entity_id
_entity_poly.type
_entity_poly.pdbx_seq_one_letter_code
_entity_poly.pdbx_strand_id
1 'polypeptide(L)'
;MQLPIQSQSTLYAEAWEADAGPVELVAIARAADRAGFAYVASCDHVAVPRRLAGAMSTIWYDPVATLAYLAGVTERVRLLSHVAVVGLRHPLVTAKQYATLDHLSGGRLILGVGAGHVEEEFDAVGADFARRGAVLDESIDALRAALGVDEFPVHHGKLYDFEGLGQRPRPAQERVPVWVGGSSPAAVRRAALRGDGWLPQGDPRERLPEQIARLRRIREEAGISAPLVVGAITEPLYVGTPGWHVGRRTVSGAPEAVAESLRAYRAMGVHQIQVRFRARGLSELVDQITAFGADVAPHLD
;
A
#
# COMPACT_ATOMS: atom_id res chain seq x y z
N MET A 1 -4.64 5.68 4.22
CA MET A 1 -3.56 6.47 4.87
C MET A 1 -2.31 5.61 4.97
N GLN A 2 -1.12 6.17 4.70
CA GLN A 2 0.14 5.52 5.04
C GLN A 2 0.38 5.65 6.54
N LEU A 3 0.71 4.53 7.19
CA LEU A 3 1.03 4.52 8.61
C LEU A 3 2.42 5.13 8.86
N PRO A 4 2.57 6.04 9.82
CA PRO A 4 3.87 6.46 10.34
C PRO A 4 4.48 5.37 11.24
N ILE A 5 5.64 5.62 11.82
CA ILE A 5 6.34 4.78 12.81
C ILE A 5 6.89 3.48 12.19
N GLN A 6 6.06 2.72 11.47
CA GLN A 6 6.42 1.42 10.91
C GLN A 6 7.49 1.50 9.80
N SER A 7 7.70 2.68 9.24
CA SER A 7 8.78 2.99 8.29
C SER A 7 9.28 4.40 8.53
N GLN A 8 10.56 4.54 8.87
CA GLN A 8 11.14 5.82 9.27
C GLN A 8 12.10 6.39 8.22
N SER A 9 11.68 6.34 6.94
CA SER A 9 12.41 7.04 5.88
C SER A 9 12.51 8.54 6.17
N THR A 10 13.73 9.10 6.08
CA THR A 10 13.99 10.52 6.36
C THR A 10 13.23 11.48 5.44
N LEU A 11 12.67 10.97 4.33
CA LEU A 11 11.82 11.76 3.45
C LEU A 11 10.43 12.03 4.05
N TYR A 12 9.96 11.18 4.95
CA TYR A 12 8.58 11.17 5.40
C TYR A 12 8.41 11.16 6.91
N ALA A 13 9.36 10.60 7.66
CA ALA A 13 9.26 10.48 9.11
C ALA A 13 9.42 11.85 9.77
N GLU A 14 8.59 12.11 10.77
CA GLU A 14 8.73 13.24 11.67
C GLU A 14 9.62 12.87 12.86
N ALA A 15 10.26 13.87 13.48
CA ALA A 15 11.22 13.62 14.55
C ALA A 15 10.64 12.80 15.73
N TRP A 16 9.37 13.01 16.08
CA TRP A 16 8.71 12.31 17.17
C TRP A 16 8.50 10.81 16.92
N GLU A 17 8.51 10.38 15.64
CA GLU A 17 8.31 8.97 15.28
C GLU A 17 9.48 8.09 15.76
N ALA A 18 10.65 8.69 16.01
CA ALA A 18 11.83 7.95 16.49
C ALA A 18 11.62 7.35 17.88
N ASP A 19 10.84 8.03 18.72
CA ASP A 19 10.54 7.61 20.10
C ASP A 19 9.17 6.92 20.24
N ALA A 20 8.43 6.79 19.11
CA ALA A 20 7.12 6.17 19.08
C ALA A 20 7.19 4.66 18.78
N GLY A 21 6.19 3.94 19.26
CA GLY A 21 6.15 2.48 19.17
C GLY A 21 4.76 1.90 18.89
N PRO A 22 4.55 0.63 19.28
CA PRO A 22 3.30 -0.08 19.01
C PRO A 22 2.05 0.57 19.62
N VAL A 23 2.19 1.25 20.76
CA VAL A 23 1.06 1.92 21.46
C VAL A 23 0.55 3.08 20.61
N GLU A 24 1.46 3.92 20.11
CA GLU A 24 1.16 5.05 19.25
C GLU A 24 0.60 4.56 17.90
N LEU A 25 1.18 3.50 17.34
CA LEU A 25 0.71 2.90 16.09
C LEU A 25 -0.74 2.41 16.19
N VAL A 26 -1.12 1.77 17.32
CA VAL A 26 -2.50 1.37 17.61
C VAL A 26 -3.43 2.58 17.71
N ALA A 27 -3.02 3.63 18.43
CA ALA A 27 -3.81 4.84 18.58
C ALA A 27 -4.11 5.49 17.20
N ILE A 28 -3.12 5.54 16.33
CA ILE A 28 -3.22 6.07 14.97
C ILE A 28 -4.17 5.21 14.11
N ALA A 29 -3.99 3.89 14.13
CA ALA A 29 -4.84 2.99 13.36
C ALA A 29 -6.31 3.06 13.79
N ARG A 30 -6.57 3.14 15.12
CA ARG A 30 -7.91 3.34 15.67
C ARG A 30 -8.50 4.70 15.30
N ALA A 31 -7.69 5.76 15.28
CA ALA A 31 -8.15 7.08 14.83
C ALA A 31 -8.57 7.03 13.36
N ALA A 32 -7.77 6.42 12.49
CA ALA A 32 -8.09 6.24 11.07
C ALA A 32 -9.36 5.40 10.87
N ASP A 33 -9.53 4.32 11.65
CA ASP A 33 -10.72 3.47 11.61
C ASP A 33 -11.99 4.24 12.00
N ARG A 34 -11.94 4.99 13.10
CA ARG A 34 -13.07 5.84 13.55
C ARG A 34 -13.38 6.96 12.56
N ALA A 35 -12.36 7.56 11.97
CA ALA A 35 -12.50 8.65 11.01
C ALA A 35 -12.96 8.18 9.61
N GLY A 36 -13.19 6.88 9.40
CA GLY A 36 -13.74 6.35 8.15
C GLY A 36 -12.74 6.23 7.01
N PHE A 37 -11.45 6.15 7.29
CA PHE A 37 -10.46 5.92 6.25
C PHE A 37 -10.68 4.58 5.53
N ALA A 38 -10.57 4.57 4.19
CA ALA A 38 -10.77 3.37 3.41
C ALA A 38 -9.73 2.29 3.70
N TYR A 39 -8.47 2.68 3.96
CA TYR A 39 -7.39 1.76 4.34
C TYR A 39 -6.28 2.44 5.13
N VAL A 40 -5.54 1.62 5.89
CA VAL A 40 -4.20 1.92 6.41
C VAL A 40 -3.16 1.07 5.68
N ALA A 41 -1.96 1.62 5.44
CA ALA A 41 -0.96 0.98 4.61
C ALA A 41 0.38 0.82 5.32
N SER A 42 1.00 -0.36 5.16
CA SER A 42 2.33 -0.70 5.67
C SER A 42 3.27 -1.09 4.53
N CYS A 43 4.52 -0.62 4.61
CA CYS A 43 5.57 -0.90 3.62
C CYS A 43 6.32 -2.21 3.93
N ASP A 44 7.12 -2.69 2.97
CA ASP A 44 7.91 -3.92 3.09
C ASP A 44 9.38 -3.67 2.73
N HIS A 45 10.26 -3.87 3.71
CA HIS A 45 11.70 -4.04 3.54
C HIS A 45 12.21 -5.09 4.51
N VAL A 46 12.97 -6.05 4.03
CA VAL A 46 13.57 -7.11 4.86
C VAL A 46 14.81 -6.60 5.59
N ALA A 47 15.64 -5.84 4.88
CA ALA A 47 16.86 -5.26 5.41
C ALA A 47 17.27 -4.04 4.57
N VAL A 48 17.84 -3.04 5.21
CA VAL A 48 18.34 -1.83 4.54
C VAL A 48 19.87 -1.85 4.52
N PRO A 49 20.51 -1.79 3.35
CA PRO A 49 21.96 -1.77 3.26
C PRO A 49 22.52 -0.49 3.89
N ARG A 50 23.71 -0.60 4.50
CA ARG A 50 24.38 0.51 5.23
C ARG A 50 24.43 1.81 4.42
N ARG A 51 24.67 1.72 3.11
CA ARG A 51 24.75 2.90 2.22
C ARG A 51 23.43 3.68 2.12
N LEU A 52 22.29 3.01 2.33
CA LEU A 52 20.95 3.62 2.27
C LEU A 52 20.38 3.97 3.65
N ALA A 53 21.01 3.51 4.74
CA ALA A 53 20.49 3.70 6.10
C ALA A 53 20.27 5.17 6.47
N GLY A 54 21.11 6.09 5.96
CA GLY A 54 20.95 7.53 6.20
C GLY A 54 19.72 8.15 5.53
N ALA A 55 19.25 7.59 4.41
CA ALA A 55 18.08 8.08 3.68
C ALA A 55 16.81 7.28 3.99
N MET A 56 16.94 5.96 4.12
CA MET A 56 15.79 5.07 4.30
C MET A 56 15.51 4.77 5.78
N SER A 57 16.48 4.98 6.69
CA SER A 57 16.47 4.38 8.03
C SER A 57 16.55 2.83 7.97
N THR A 58 16.84 2.20 9.09
CA THR A 58 16.76 0.73 9.23
C THR A 58 15.50 0.26 9.95
N ILE A 59 14.59 1.19 10.29
CA ILE A 59 13.33 0.89 10.98
C ILE A 59 12.26 0.66 9.93
N TRP A 60 11.99 -0.62 9.68
CA TRP A 60 10.91 -1.12 8.83
C TRP A 60 10.26 -2.31 9.51
N TYR A 61 8.98 -2.21 9.81
CA TYR A 61 8.23 -3.31 10.38
C TYR A 61 7.78 -4.28 9.27
N ASP A 62 7.74 -5.57 9.58
CA ASP A 62 7.16 -6.54 8.64
C ASP A 62 5.69 -6.21 8.39
N PRO A 63 5.24 -6.10 7.11
CA PRO A 63 3.88 -5.68 6.81
C PRO A 63 2.82 -6.68 7.26
N VAL A 64 3.09 -7.98 7.21
CA VAL A 64 2.10 -8.99 7.63
C VAL A 64 1.92 -8.95 9.14
N ALA A 65 3.02 -8.93 9.90
CA ALA A 65 2.98 -8.85 11.36
C ALA A 65 2.30 -7.55 11.82
N THR A 66 2.66 -6.42 11.20
CA THR A 66 2.08 -5.11 11.52
C THR A 66 0.58 -5.07 11.23
N LEU A 67 0.18 -5.46 10.02
CA LEU A 67 -1.23 -5.42 9.62
C LEU A 67 -2.08 -6.43 10.40
N ALA A 68 -1.53 -7.61 10.76
CA ALA A 68 -2.23 -8.58 11.60
C ALA A 68 -2.43 -8.06 13.04
N TYR A 69 -1.41 -7.39 13.60
CA TYR A 69 -1.53 -6.74 14.89
C TYR A 69 -2.62 -5.64 14.88
N LEU A 70 -2.67 -4.84 13.83
CA LEU A 70 -3.67 -3.78 13.67
C LEU A 70 -5.06 -4.33 13.34
N ALA A 71 -5.15 -5.49 12.69
CA ALA A 71 -6.42 -6.17 12.45
C ALA A 71 -7.18 -6.48 13.74
N GLY A 72 -6.44 -6.84 14.81
CA GLY A 72 -7.02 -7.16 16.12
C GLY A 72 -7.50 -5.95 16.93
N VAL A 73 -7.18 -4.72 16.48
CA VAL A 73 -7.49 -3.49 17.22
C VAL A 73 -8.31 -2.48 16.41
N THR A 74 -8.70 -2.84 15.20
CA THR A 74 -9.54 -2.06 14.26
C THR A 74 -10.70 -2.91 13.76
N GLU A 75 -11.77 -2.30 13.26
CA GLU A 75 -13.00 -3.02 12.89
C GLU A 75 -13.36 -2.88 11.40
N ARG A 76 -13.16 -1.73 10.79
CA ARG A 76 -13.66 -1.37 9.45
C ARG A 76 -12.58 -1.06 8.43
N VAL A 77 -11.54 -0.34 8.84
CA VAL A 77 -10.46 0.09 7.96
C VAL A 77 -9.79 -1.12 7.30
N ARG A 78 -9.57 -1.04 5.99
CA ARG A 78 -8.87 -2.09 5.25
C ARG A 78 -7.37 -2.02 5.48
N LEU A 79 -6.70 -3.13 5.25
CA LEU A 79 -5.30 -3.36 5.57
C LEU A 79 -4.53 -3.57 4.27
N LEU A 80 -3.74 -2.58 3.86
CA LEU A 80 -3.01 -2.57 2.60
C LEU A 80 -1.52 -2.80 2.82
N SER A 81 -0.92 -3.81 2.20
CA SER A 81 0.54 -3.82 2.00
C SER A 81 0.91 -2.81 0.89
N HIS A 82 1.84 -1.89 1.14
CA HIS A 82 2.16 -0.84 0.18
C HIS A 82 3.67 -0.63 0.01
N VAL A 83 4.33 -1.54 -0.64
CA VAL A 83 3.83 -2.76 -1.27
C VAL A 83 4.65 -3.95 -0.75
N ALA A 84 4.06 -5.14 -0.70
CA ALA A 84 4.81 -6.37 -0.44
C ALA A 84 5.77 -6.64 -1.61
N VAL A 85 7.04 -6.84 -1.32
CA VAL A 85 8.06 -7.21 -2.31
C VAL A 85 8.02 -8.74 -2.46
N VAL A 86 7.03 -9.24 -3.22
CA VAL A 86 6.73 -10.67 -3.28
C VAL A 86 7.85 -11.53 -3.89
N GLY A 87 8.78 -10.93 -4.63
CA GLY A 87 9.95 -11.63 -5.15
C GLY A 87 10.99 -12.04 -4.10
N LEU A 88 10.87 -11.54 -2.86
CA LEU A 88 11.74 -11.91 -1.73
C LEU A 88 11.26 -13.19 -1.01
N ARG A 89 10.07 -13.71 -1.33
CA ARG A 89 9.43 -14.85 -0.65
C ARG A 89 8.78 -15.78 -1.65
N HIS A 90 8.71 -17.07 -1.33
CA HIS A 90 7.97 -18.02 -2.15
C HIS A 90 6.45 -17.70 -2.13
N PRO A 91 5.73 -17.75 -3.28
CA PRO A 91 4.31 -17.38 -3.35
C PRO A 91 3.41 -18.18 -2.40
N LEU A 92 3.67 -19.48 -2.15
CA LEU A 92 2.91 -20.26 -1.17
C LEU A 92 3.08 -19.75 0.26
N VAL A 93 4.28 -19.29 0.63
CA VAL A 93 4.52 -18.68 1.96
C VAL A 93 3.77 -17.36 2.06
N THR A 94 3.89 -16.52 1.04
CA THR A 94 3.19 -15.24 0.95
C THR A 94 1.67 -15.44 0.98
N ALA A 95 1.14 -16.39 0.19
CA ALA A 95 -0.28 -16.71 0.19
C ALA A 95 -0.76 -17.17 1.58
N LYS A 96 0.01 -18.04 2.26
CA LYS A 96 -0.32 -18.50 3.62
C LYS A 96 -0.42 -17.34 4.61
N GLN A 97 0.54 -16.42 4.57
CA GLN A 97 0.59 -15.26 5.45
C GLN A 97 -0.60 -14.32 5.21
N TYR A 98 -0.83 -13.94 3.96
CA TYR A 98 -1.88 -12.99 3.61
C TYR A 98 -3.29 -13.61 3.67
N ALA A 99 -3.47 -14.90 3.38
CA ALA A 99 -4.74 -15.60 3.63
C ALA A 99 -5.09 -15.62 5.12
N THR A 100 -4.09 -15.85 5.98
CA THR A 100 -4.28 -15.81 7.44
C THR A 100 -4.66 -14.41 7.91
N LEU A 101 -3.97 -13.36 7.41
CA LEU A 101 -4.29 -11.97 7.71
C LEU A 101 -5.72 -11.62 7.26
N ASP A 102 -6.10 -12.02 6.06
CA ASP A 102 -7.44 -11.76 5.54
C ASP A 102 -8.53 -12.46 6.38
N HIS A 103 -8.29 -13.70 6.73
CA HIS A 103 -9.20 -14.48 7.58
C HIS A 103 -9.35 -13.83 8.97
N LEU A 104 -8.24 -13.48 9.64
CA LEU A 104 -8.25 -12.86 10.96
C LEU A 104 -8.87 -11.46 10.95
N SER A 105 -8.76 -10.74 9.85
CA SER A 105 -9.33 -9.39 9.71
C SER A 105 -10.79 -9.40 9.24
N GLY A 106 -11.38 -10.56 8.95
CA GLY A 106 -12.75 -10.64 8.42
C GLY A 106 -12.88 -10.08 6.99
N GLY A 107 -11.85 -10.28 6.14
CA GLY A 107 -11.90 -9.89 4.73
C GLY A 107 -11.51 -8.44 4.45
N ARG A 108 -10.65 -7.84 5.29
CA ARG A 108 -10.24 -6.43 5.13
C ARG A 108 -8.92 -6.25 4.38
N LEU A 109 -8.27 -7.33 3.93
CA LEU A 109 -7.01 -7.24 3.19
C LEU A 109 -7.16 -6.58 1.82
N ILE A 110 -6.16 -5.79 1.45
CA ILE A 110 -5.79 -5.43 0.07
C ILE A 110 -4.32 -5.81 -0.09
N LEU A 111 -4.02 -6.75 -0.98
CA LEU A 111 -2.65 -7.17 -1.23
C LEU A 111 -2.00 -6.25 -2.28
N GLY A 112 -1.27 -5.25 -1.80
CA GLY A 112 -0.43 -4.44 -2.67
C GLY A 112 0.92 -5.11 -2.89
N VAL A 113 1.33 -5.24 -4.15
CA VAL A 113 2.54 -5.96 -4.57
C VAL A 113 3.45 -5.10 -5.41
N GLY A 114 4.76 -5.30 -5.29
CA GLY A 114 5.77 -4.58 -6.03
C GLY A 114 7.01 -5.41 -6.35
N ALA A 115 7.79 -4.93 -7.31
CA ALA A 115 9.01 -5.62 -7.76
C ALA A 115 10.20 -5.44 -6.82
N GLY A 116 10.18 -4.45 -5.93
CA GLY A 116 11.34 -4.06 -5.14
C GLY A 116 12.37 -3.24 -5.93
N HIS A 117 13.27 -2.57 -5.20
CA HIS A 117 14.25 -1.66 -5.81
C HIS A 117 15.63 -1.65 -5.12
N VAL A 118 15.79 -2.41 -4.05
CA VAL A 118 17.06 -2.53 -3.31
C VAL A 118 17.69 -3.88 -3.63
N GLU A 119 18.73 -3.88 -4.48
CA GLU A 119 19.37 -5.08 -4.99
C GLU A 119 19.96 -5.94 -3.86
N GLU A 120 20.59 -5.31 -2.88
CA GLU A 120 21.22 -6.01 -1.76
C GLU A 120 20.22 -6.78 -0.88
N GLU A 121 18.93 -6.37 -0.84
CA GLU A 121 17.92 -7.17 -0.15
C GLU A 121 17.67 -8.50 -0.88
N PHE A 122 17.65 -8.46 -2.22
CA PHE A 122 17.49 -9.67 -3.04
C PHE A 122 18.70 -10.60 -2.85
N ASP A 123 19.90 -10.07 -2.94
CA ASP A 123 21.14 -10.83 -2.73
C ASP A 123 21.16 -11.50 -1.35
N ALA A 124 20.77 -10.76 -0.31
CA ALA A 124 20.79 -11.25 1.07
C ALA A 124 19.83 -12.43 1.30
N VAL A 125 18.75 -12.52 0.55
CA VAL A 125 17.76 -13.63 0.64
C VAL A 125 17.92 -14.65 -0.50
N GLY A 126 18.93 -14.50 -1.37
CA GLY A 126 19.18 -15.40 -2.50
C GLY A 126 18.17 -15.25 -3.64
N ALA A 127 17.53 -14.10 -3.77
CA ALA A 127 16.58 -13.81 -4.83
C ALA A 127 17.26 -13.08 -6.01
N ASP A 128 16.74 -13.28 -7.23
CA ASP A 128 17.28 -12.70 -8.46
C ASP A 128 16.72 -11.30 -8.72
N PHE A 129 17.51 -10.26 -8.39
CA PHE A 129 17.12 -8.87 -8.63
C PHE A 129 16.95 -8.53 -10.12
N ALA A 130 17.75 -9.07 -10.99
CA ALA A 130 17.68 -8.79 -12.43
C ALA A 130 16.35 -9.28 -13.02
N ARG A 131 15.83 -10.39 -12.52
CA ARG A 131 14.56 -10.99 -12.95
C ARG A 131 13.34 -10.55 -12.13
N ARG A 132 13.49 -9.64 -11.17
CA ARG A 132 12.41 -9.25 -10.21
C ARG A 132 11.08 -8.89 -10.89
N GLY A 133 11.10 -8.34 -12.11
CA GLY A 133 9.89 -8.03 -12.87
C GLY A 133 9.15 -9.29 -13.35
N ALA A 134 9.88 -10.26 -13.92
CA ALA A 134 9.32 -11.54 -14.36
C ALA A 134 8.88 -12.39 -13.16
N VAL A 135 9.66 -12.36 -12.08
CA VAL A 135 9.32 -13.00 -10.81
C VAL A 135 8.01 -12.44 -10.26
N LEU A 136 7.83 -11.10 -10.25
CA LEU A 136 6.59 -10.47 -9.80
C LEU A 136 5.40 -10.86 -10.69
N ASP A 137 5.58 -10.91 -12.02
CA ASP A 137 4.51 -11.30 -12.94
C ASP A 137 3.97 -12.69 -12.60
N GLU A 138 4.84 -13.68 -12.46
CA GLU A 138 4.45 -15.04 -12.15
C GLU A 138 4.01 -15.21 -10.68
N SER A 139 4.61 -14.45 -9.75
CA SER A 139 4.17 -14.44 -8.35
C SER A 139 2.72 -13.97 -8.21
N ILE A 140 2.27 -12.97 -8.99
CA ILE A 140 0.87 -12.54 -8.95
C ILE A 140 -0.04 -13.67 -9.44
N ASP A 141 0.32 -14.35 -10.53
CA ASP A 141 -0.48 -15.45 -11.09
C ASP A 141 -0.55 -16.62 -10.08
N ALA A 142 0.59 -17.01 -9.47
CA ALA A 142 0.67 -18.03 -8.43
C ALA A 142 -0.10 -17.65 -7.15
N LEU A 143 -0.02 -16.39 -6.71
CA LEU A 143 -0.76 -15.89 -5.55
C LEU A 143 -2.27 -15.89 -5.81
N ARG A 144 -2.72 -15.55 -7.01
CA ARG A 144 -4.14 -15.64 -7.35
C ARG A 144 -4.67 -17.07 -7.30
N ALA A 145 -3.87 -18.04 -7.78
CA ALA A 145 -4.23 -19.45 -7.63
C ALA A 145 -4.31 -19.86 -6.14
N ALA A 146 -3.25 -19.55 -5.37
CA ALA A 146 -3.14 -19.97 -3.97
C ALA A 146 -4.15 -19.26 -3.03
N LEU A 147 -4.55 -18.03 -3.33
CA LEU A 147 -5.57 -17.26 -2.58
C LEU A 147 -6.99 -17.47 -3.12
N GLY A 148 -7.16 -18.26 -4.17
CA GLY A 148 -8.45 -18.56 -4.80
C GLY A 148 -9.36 -19.44 -3.97
N VAL A 149 -10.47 -19.88 -4.56
CA VAL A 149 -11.50 -20.68 -3.87
C VAL A 149 -11.20 -22.19 -3.79
N ASP A 150 -10.26 -22.70 -4.59
CA ASP A 150 -9.93 -24.13 -4.64
C ASP A 150 -9.16 -24.58 -3.39
N GLU A 151 -9.55 -25.70 -2.80
CA GLU A 151 -8.87 -26.26 -1.63
C GLU A 151 -7.44 -26.72 -1.95
N PHE A 152 -7.25 -27.24 -3.15
CA PHE A 152 -5.95 -27.68 -3.67
C PHE A 152 -5.62 -26.88 -4.93
N PRO A 153 -5.11 -25.65 -4.77
CA PRO A 153 -4.82 -24.77 -5.89
C PRO A 153 -3.74 -25.35 -6.81
N VAL A 154 -3.87 -25.08 -8.10
CA VAL A 154 -2.93 -25.53 -9.12
C VAL A 154 -2.29 -24.31 -9.78
N HIS A 155 -0.98 -24.34 -9.92
CA HIS A 155 -0.21 -23.37 -10.69
C HIS A 155 0.96 -24.07 -11.37
N HIS A 156 1.01 -24.03 -12.71
CA HIS A 156 2.12 -24.54 -13.51
C HIS A 156 2.78 -23.37 -14.23
N GLY A 157 3.81 -22.81 -13.63
CA GLY A 157 4.58 -21.70 -14.16
C GLY A 157 6.00 -22.11 -14.56
N LYS A 158 6.80 -21.12 -14.90
CA LYS A 158 8.23 -21.30 -15.21
C LYS A 158 9.13 -21.24 -13.98
N LEU A 159 8.67 -20.54 -12.94
CA LEU A 159 9.41 -20.26 -11.73
C LEU A 159 8.77 -20.99 -10.54
N TYR A 160 7.47 -21.14 -10.56
CA TYR A 160 6.70 -21.78 -9.50
C TYR A 160 5.79 -22.85 -10.08
N ASP A 161 5.80 -24.00 -9.44
CA ASP A 161 4.97 -25.13 -9.81
C ASP A 161 4.42 -25.78 -8.53
N PHE A 162 3.10 -25.91 -8.44
CA PHE A 162 2.46 -26.60 -7.33
C PHE A 162 1.07 -27.08 -7.70
N GLU A 163 0.76 -28.30 -7.24
CA GLU A 163 -0.56 -28.93 -7.24
C GLU A 163 -0.69 -29.88 -6.05
N GLY A 164 -1.90 -30.24 -5.68
CA GLY A 164 -2.16 -31.21 -4.59
C GLY A 164 -1.79 -30.71 -3.19
N LEU A 165 -1.50 -29.42 -3.02
CA LEU A 165 -1.14 -28.79 -1.75
C LEU A 165 -2.28 -27.89 -1.26
N GLY A 166 -2.96 -28.30 -0.19
CA GLY A 166 -4.01 -27.49 0.43
C GLY A 166 -3.46 -26.49 1.45
N GLN A 167 -4.01 -25.28 1.44
CA GLN A 167 -3.68 -24.24 2.44
C GLN A 167 -4.93 -23.79 3.20
N ARG A 168 -4.85 -23.78 4.55
CA ARG A 168 -5.86 -23.21 5.45
C ARG A 168 -5.19 -22.36 6.52
N PRO A 169 -5.82 -21.30 7.09
CA PRO A 169 -7.15 -20.81 6.69
C PRO A 169 -7.14 -20.27 5.27
N ARG A 170 -8.31 -20.24 4.66
CA ARG A 170 -8.53 -19.53 3.40
C ARG A 170 -8.81 -18.05 3.68
N PRO A 171 -8.64 -17.16 2.70
CA PRO A 171 -9.15 -15.81 2.81
C PRO A 171 -10.65 -15.79 3.17
N ALA A 172 -11.07 -14.77 3.92
CA ALA A 172 -12.50 -14.53 4.17
C ALA A 172 -13.17 -13.92 2.92
N GLN A 173 -12.39 -13.21 2.10
CA GLN A 173 -12.84 -12.71 0.80
C GLN A 173 -12.86 -13.83 -0.24
N GLU A 174 -13.88 -13.89 -1.10
CA GLU A 174 -13.90 -14.77 -2.27
C GLU A 174 -12.73 -14.47 -3.21
N ARG A 175 -12.40 -13.18 -3.36
CA ARG A 175 -11.27 -12.69 -4.15
C ARG A 175 -10.53 -11.59 -3.40
N VAL A 176 -9.31 -11.87 -2.99
CA VAL A 176 -8.43 -10.86 -2.41
C VAL A 176 -8.01 -9.85 -3.50
N PRO A 177 -8.28 -8.55 -3.33
CA PRO A 177 -7.82 -7.54 -4.29
C PRO A 177 -6.30 -7.45 -4.32
N VAL A 178 -5.72 -7.52 -5.53
CA VAL A 178 -4.29 -7.34 -5.76
C VAL A 178 -4.06 -5.99 -6.41
N TRP A 179 -3.37 -5.08 -5.72
CA TRP A 179 -2.98 -3.78 -6.25
C TRP A 179 -1.50 -3.76 -6.59
N VAL A 180 -1.16 -3.29 -7.78
CA VAL A 180 0.23 -3.30 -8.27
C VAL A 180 0.84 -1.92 -8.08
N GLY A 181 2.00 -1.89 -7.40
CA GLY A 181 2.77 -0.68 -7.15
C GLY A 181 3.79 -0.35 -8.24
N GLY A 182 4.10 0.94 -8.35
CA GLY A 182 5.15 1.46 -9.20
C GLY A 182 4.64 2.17 -10.45
N SER A 183 5.52 3.00 -11.03
CA SER A 183 5.20 3.94 -12.11
C SER A 183 5.98 3.68 -13.41
N SER A 184 6.85 2.67 -13.42
CA SER A 184 7.54 2.30 -14.66
C SER A 184 6.56 1.77 -15.72
N PRO A 185 6.90 1.86 -17.02
CA PRO A 185 6.07 1.27 -18.10
C PRO A 185 5.69 -0.19 -17.85
N ALA A 186 6.61 -0.97 -17.26
CA ALA A 186 6.38 -2.37 -16.91
C ALA A 186 5.38 -2.51 -15.74
N ALA A 187 5.47 -1.63 -14.73
CA ALA A 187 4.54 -1.63 -13.60
C ALA A 187 3.12 -1.24 -14.04
N VAL A 188 2.96 -0.21 -14.88
CA VAL A 188 1.67 0.19 -15.45
C VAL A 188 1.06 -0.95 -16.28
N ARG A 189 1.86 -1.62 -17.13
CA ARG A 189 1.40 -2.77 -17.91
C ARG A 189 0.96 -3.92 -17.00
N ARG A 190 1.72 -4.23 -15.96
CA ARG A 190 1.39 -5.28 -14.97
C ARG A 190 0.09 -4.98 -14.24
N ALA A 191 -0.07 -3.74 -13.76
CA ALA A 191 -1.30 -3.28 -13.13
C ALA A 191 -2.50 -3.44 -14.06
N ALA A 192 -2.35 -3.05 -15.33
CA ALA A 192 -3.40 -3.18 -16.33
C ALA A 192 -3.81 -4.62 -16.59
N LEU A 193 -2.87 -5.56 -16.68
CA LEU A 193 -3.13 -6.94 -17.10
C LEU A 193 -3.42 -7.89 -15.94
N ARG A 194 -2.89 -7.63 -14.73
CA ARG A 194 -2.93 -8.56 -13.59
C ARG A 194 -3.50 -7.95 -12.31
N GLY A 195 -3.59 -6.60 -12.22
CA GLY A 195 -4.05 -5.92 -11.01
C GLY A 195 -5.56 -5.70 -10.95
N ASP A 196 -6.08 -5.60 -9.73
CA ASP A 196 -7.39 -5.04 -9.42
C ASP A 196 -7.25 -3.55 -9.05
N GLY A 197 -6.03 -3.09 -8.83
CA GLY A 197 -5.68 -1.69 -8.61
C GLY A 197 -4.25 -1.36 -9.03
N TRP A 198 -4.01 -0.06 -9.19
CA TRP A 198 -2.69 0.49 -9.49
C TRP A 198 -2.32 1.57 -8.47
N LEU A 199 -1.11 1.46 -7.90
CA LEU A 199 -0.54 2.38 -6.90
C LEU A 199 0.73 3.02 -7.48
N PRO A 200 0.63 4.18 -8.17
CA PRO A 200 1.81 4.90 -8.67
C PRO A 200 2.69 5.36 -7.50
N GLN A 201 4.01 5.31 -7.70
CA GLN A 201 5.00 5.80 -6.74
C GLN A 201 6.04 6.67 -7.42
N GLY A 202 6.35 7.82 -6.80
CA GLY A 202 7.43 8.70 -7.23
C GLY A 202 7.17 9.48 -8.51
N ASP A 203 6.00 9.38 -9.10
CA ASP A 203 5.64 10.18 -10.27
C ASP A 203 5.10 11.55 -9.90
N PRO A 204 5.48 12.59 -10.65
CA PRO A 204 4.81 13.87 -10.56
C PRO A 204 3.31 13.74 -10.87
N ARG A 205 2.49 14.47 -10.13
CA ARG A 205 1.04 14.48 -10.27
C ARG A 205 0.58 14.74 -11.71
N GLU A 206 1.30 15.60 -12.42
CA GLU A 206 1.01 16.01 -13.80
C GLU A 206 1.08 14.85 -14.80
N ARG A 207 1.81 13.77 -14.47
CA ARG A 207 1.93 12.58 -15.32
C ARG A 207 0.79 11.56 -15.14
N LEU A 208 -0.01 11.68 -14.07
CA LEU A 208 -1.08 10.74 -13.78
C LEU A 208 -2.09 10.58 -14.94
N PRO A 209 -2.59 11.66 -15.58
CA PRO A 209 -3.55 11.52 -16.67
C PRO A 209 -3.00 10.69 -17.85
N GLU A 210 -1.75 10.90 -18.24
CA GLU A 210 -1.09 10.14 -19.32
C GLU A 210 -0.97 8.65 -18.96
N GLN A 211 -0.53 8.37 -17.73
CA GLN A 211 -0.35 6.98 -17.28
C GLN A 211 -1.69 6.25 -17.12
N ILE A 212 -2.72 6.94 -16.62
CA ILE A 212 -4.09 6.39 -16.53
C ILE A 212 -4.63 6.09 -17.93
N ALA A 213 -4.44 7.00 -18.89
CA ALA A 213 -4.84 6.77 -20.28
C ALA A 213 -4.12 5.56 -20.89
N ARG A 214 -2.80 5.44 -20.64
CA ARG A 214 -2.00 4.28 -21.06
C ARG A 214 -2.52 2.98 -20.44
N LEU A 215 -2.80 2.98 -19.15
CA LEU A 215 -3.33 1.82 -18.42
C LEU A 215 -4.66 1.38 -19.01
N ARG A 216 -5.58 2.31 -19.27
CA ARG A 216 -6.89 2.05 -19.86
C ARG A 216 -6.75 1.44 -21.26
N ARG A 217 -5.90 2.01 -22.11
CA ARG A 217 -5.63 1.48 -23.46
C ARG A 217 -5.11 0.03 -23.42
N ILE A 218 -4.16 -0.29 -22.55
CA ILE A 218 -3.64 -1.66 -22.42
C ILE A 218 -4.75 -2.63 -22.02
N ARG A 219 -5.66 -2.24 -21.15
CA ARG A 219 -6.81 -3.08 -20.74
C ARG A 219 -7.80 -3.28 -21.88
N GLU A 220 -8.09 -2.22 -22.64
CA GLU A 220 -8.97 -2.26 -23.82
C GLU A 220 -8.40 -3.19 -24.89
N GLU A 221 -7.12 -3.04 -25.24
CA GLU A 221 -6.41 -3.91 -26.18
C GLU A 221 -6.39 -5.39 -25.74
N ALA A 222 -6.41 -5.65 -24.43
CA ALA A 222 -6.45 -6.99 -23.84
C ALA A 222 -7.89 -7.52 -23.61
N GLY A 223 -8.94 -6.75 -23.93
CA GLY A 223 -10.33 -7.14 -23.74
C GLY A 223 -10.74 -7.23 -22.26
N ILE A 224 -10.06 -6.53 -21.34
CA ILE A 224 -10.30 -6.58 -19.91
C ILE A 224 -11.29 -5.48 -19.51
N SER A 225 -12.53 -5.86 -19.22
CA SER A 225 -13.62 -4.96 -18.80
C SER A 225 -13.79 -4.83 -17.28
N ALA A 226 -13.20 -5.73 -16.48
CA ALA A 226 -13.30 -5.68 -15.02
C ALA A 226 -12.83 -4.31 -14.48
N PRO A 227 -13.46 -3.76 -13.41
CA PRO A 227 -13.04 -2.48 -12.85
C PRO A 227 -11.60 -2.55 -12.31
N LEU A 228 -10.89 -1.40 -12.35
CA LEU A 228 -9.57 -1.26 -11.77
C LEU A 228 -9.53 0.01 -10.93
N VAL A 229 -9.08 -0.12 -9.69
CA VAL A 229 -8.88 1.02 -8.79
C VAL A 229 -7.59 1.75 -9.16
N VAL A 230 -7.66 3.05 -9.40
CA VAL A 230 -6.48 3.90 -9.58
C VAL A 230 -6.22 4.63 -8.28
N GLY A 231 -5.06 4.37 -7.68
CA GLY A 231 -4.58 5.07 -6.50
C GLY A 231 -3.68 6.26 -6.84
N ALA A 232 -3.45 7.13 -5.87
CA ALA A 232 -2.39 8.13 -5.90
C ALA A 232 -1.89 8.41 -4.48
N ILE A 233 -0.63 8.81 -4.35
CA ILE A 233 -0.05 9.33 -3.11
C ILE A 233 -0.07 10.86 -3.22
N THR A 234 -0.64 11.51 -2.23
CA THR A 234 -0.72 12.99 -2.21
C THR A 234 0.51 13.60 -1.54
N GLU A 235 0.66 14.91 -1.69
CA GLU A 235 1.50 15.70 -0.81
C GLU A 235 1.05 15.52 0.64
N PRO A 236 1.94 15.70 1.63
CA PRO A 236 1.54 15.70 3.03
C PRO A 236 0.47 16.76 3.31
N LEU A 237 -0.43 16.46 4.23
CA LEU A 237 -1.56 17.32 4.59
C LEU A 237 -1.41 17.90 5.99
N TYR A 238 -1.98 19.08 6.19
CA TYR A 238 -2.26 19.67 7.48
C TYR A 238 -3.61 20.41 7.42
N VAL A 239 -4.62 19.89 8.09
CA VAL A 239 -5.94 20.52 8.15
C VAL A 239 -5.90 21.69 9.11
N GLY A 240 -6.27 22.89 8.64
CA GLY A 240 -6.20 24.15 9.39
C GLY A 240 -4.93 24.95 9.14
N THR A 241 -4.73 25.97 9.94
CA THR A 241 -3.54 26.85 9.89
C THR A 241 -2.46 26.30 10.84
N PRO A 242 -1.31 25.82 10.33
CA PRO A 242 -0.27 25.31 11.20
C PRO A 242 0.40 26.43 11.99
N GLY A 243 0.61 26.21 13.29
CA GLY A 243 1.37 27.11 14.16
C GLY A 243 2.89 26.90 14.10
N TRP A 244 3.37 26.12 13.10
CA TRP A 244 4.78 25.76 12.90
C TRP A 244 5.07 25.52 11.41
N HIS A 245 6.35 25.35 11.05
CA HIS A 245 6.75 25.17 9.66
C HIS A 245 6.54 23.71 9.20
N VAL A 246 5.43 23.42 8.52
CA VAL A 246 5.02 22.09 8.03
C VAL A 246 5.70 21.66 6.71
N GLY A 247 6.62 22.47 6.18
CA GLY A 247 7.30 22.19 4.91
C GLY A 247 6.55 22.75 3.67
N ARG A 248 7.31 23.15 2.66
CA ARG A 248 6.79 23.87 1.47
C ARG A 248 5.85 23.05 0.58
N ARG A 249 5.93 21.72 0.64
CA ARG A 249 5.09 20.82 -0.16
C ARG A 249 3.84 20.33 0.57
N THR A 250 3.59 20.83 1.78
CA THR A 250 2.41 20.43 2.55
C THR A 250 1.20 21.22 2.08
N VAL A 251 0.13 20.52 1.74
CA VAL A 251 -1.18 21.13 1.51
C VAL A 251 -1.78 21.45 2.87
N SER A 252 -2.03 22.74 3.16
CA SER A 252 -2.59 23.19 4.43
C SER A 252 -3.62 24.28 4.21
N GLY A 253 -4.55 24.46 5.17
CA GLY A 253 -5.59 25.48 5.11
C GLY A 253 -6.92 24.98 5.64
N ALA A 254 -7.97 25.78 5.40
CA ALA A 254 -9.34 25.38 5.75
C ALA A 254 -9.72 24.04 5.11
N PRO A 255 -10.61 23.25 5.72
CA PRO A 255 -11.01 21.92 5.22
C PRO A 255 -11.42 21.94 3.75
N GLU A 256 -12.15 22.97 3.31
CA GLU A 256 -12.61 23.12 1.93
C GLU A 256 -11.45 23.28 0.94
N ALA A 257 -10.41 24.02 1.33
CA ALA A 257 -9.22 24.25 0.51
C ALA A 257 -8.39 22.94 0.39
N VAL A 258 -8.29 22.16 1.48
CA VAL A 258 -7.67 20.84 1.45
C VAL A 258 -8.47 19.90 0.55
N ALA A 259 -9.79 19.86 0.70
CA ALA A 259 -10.67 19.04 -0.13
C ALA A 259 -10.57 19.42 -1.62
N GLU A 260 -10.52 20.72 -1.97
CA GLU A 260 -10.34 21.19 -3.35
C GLU A 260 -9.05 20.63 -3.97
N SER A 261 -7.94 20.69 -3.23
CA SER A 261 -6.66 20.12 -3.69
C SER A 261 -6.77 18.60 -3.96
N LEU A 262 -7.54 17.88 -3.16
CA LEU A 262 -7.75 16.43 -3.30
C LEU A 262 -8.73 16.09 -4.43
N ARG A 263 -9.81 16.87 -4.61
CA ARG A 263 -10.74 16.70 -5.74
C ARG A 263 -10.05 16.79 -7.10
N ALA A 264 -8.96 17.57 -7.20
CA ALA A 264 -8.18 17.63 -8.42
C ALA A 264 -7.56 16.27 -8.82
N TYR A 265 -7.26 15.36 -7.87
CA TYR A 265 -6.84 14.00 -8.19
C TYR A 265 -8.00 13.18 -8.78
N ARG A 266 -9.22 13.34 -8.23
CA ARG A 266 -10.42 12.68 -8.76
C ARG A 266 -10.68 13.10 -10.22
N ALA A 267 -10.53 14.39 -10.53
CA ALA A 267 -10.67 14.91 -11.90
C ALA A 267 -9.67 14.29 -12.90
N MET A 268 -8.53 13.81 -12.44
CA MET A 268 -7.55 13.07 -13.23
C MET A 268 -7.91 11.57 -13.43
N GLY A 269 -8.95 11.07 -12.76
CA GLY A 269 -9.37 9.67 -12.81
C GLY A 269 -8.80 8.81 -11.68
N VAL A 270 -8.34 9.42 -10.59
CA VAL A 270 -7.93 8.72 -9.37
C VAL A 270 -9.18 8.36 -8.55
N HIS A 271 -9.23 7.12 -8.05
CA HIS A 271 -10.34 6.59 -7.25
C HIS A 271 -10.03 6.56 -5.75
N GLN A 272 -8.75 6.40 -5.40
CA GLN A 272 -8.28 6.30 -4.02
C GLN A 272 -7.03 7.15 -3.82
N ILE A 273 -7.03 7.95 -2.77
CA ILE A 273 -5.86 8.76 -2.38
C ILE A 273 -5.23 8.21 -1.10
N GLN A 274 -3.91 8.12 -1.10
CA GLN A 274 -3.14 7.80 0.09
C GLN A 274 -2.58 9.08 0.67
N VAL A 275 -3.07 9.45 1.83
CA VAL A 275 -2.69 10.67 2.55
C VAL A 275 -1.70 10.37 3.66
N ARG A 276 -0.90 11.37 4.01
CA ARG A 276 -0.04 11.43 5.19
C ARG A 276 -0.17 12.83 5.80
N PHE A 277 -0.26 12.89 7.11
CA PHE A 277 -0.38 14.16 7.81
C PHE A 277 0.96 14.61 8.40
N ARG A 278 1.15 15.91 8.51
CA ARG A 278 2.22 16.51 9.30
C ARG A 278 1.75 16.65 10.74
N ALA A 279 2.62 16.31 11.69
CA ALA A 279 2.36 16.44 13.12
C ALA A 279 3.67 16.44 13.92
N ARG A 280 3.70 17.12 15.05
CA ARG A 280 4.83 17.18 15.99
C ARG A 280 4.77 16.09 17.07
N GLY A 281 3.70 15.30 17.09
CA GLY A 281 3.49 14.23 18.05
C GLY A 281 2.19 13.49 17.80
N LEU A 282 1.97 12.42 18.58
CA LEU A 282 0.80 11.56 18.47
C LEU A 282 -0.53 12.32 18.59
N SER A 283 -0.66 13.20 19.59
CA SER A 283 -1.93 13.95 19.82
C SER A 283 -2.30 14.77 18.59
N GLU A 284 -1.36 15.58 18.08
CA GLU A 284 -1.59 16.40 16.89
C GLU A 284 -1.91 15.54 15.66
N LEU A 285 -1.26 14.39 15.50
CA LEU A 285 -1.58 13.48 14.40
C LEU A 285 -3.00 12.91 14.51
N VAL A 286 -3.42 12.50 15.69
CA VAL A 286 -4.79 12.01 15.92
C VAL A 286 -5.82 13.11 15.66
N ASP A 287 -5.52 14.34 16.07
CA ASP A 287 -6.37 15.51 15.78
C ASP A 287 -6.48 15.75 14.27
N GLN A 288 -5.36 15.68 13.53
CA GLN A 288 -5.35 15.83 12.07
C GLN A 288 -6.15 14.72 11.35
N ILE A 289 -6.02 13.47 11.78
CA ILE A 289 -6.81 12.35 11.25
C ILE A 289 -8.30 12.56 11.52
N THR A 290 -8.65 13.00 12.72
CA THR A 290 -10.04 13.25 13.13
C THR A 290 -10.66 14.42 12.36
N ALA A 291 -9.93 15.53 12.27
CA ALA A 291 -10.36 16.71 11.51
C ALA A 291 -10.53 16.39 10.01
N PHE A 292 -9.62 15.57 9.44
CA PHE A 292 -9.78 15.13 8.05
C PHE A 292 -11.07 14.34 7.85
N GLY A 293 -11.35 13.38 8.72
CA GLY A 293 -12.58 12.56 8.60
C GLY A 293 -13.86 13.35 8.80
N ALA A 294 -13.86 14.28 9.77
CA ALA A 294 -15.03 15.08 10.11
C ALA A 294 -15.28 16.24 9.14
N ASP A 295 -14.22 16.96 8.75
CA ASP A 295 -14.34 18.27 8.11
C ASP A 295 -13.89 18.26 6.63
N VAL A 296 -12.97 17.36 6.21
CA VAL A 296 -12.47 17.32 4.82
C VAL A 296 -13.17 16.24 4.00
N ALA A 297 -13.30 15.02 4.53
CA ALA A 297 -13.85 13.88 3.80
C ALA A 297 -15.27 14.12 3.26
N PRO A 298 -16.19 14.80 3.97
CA PRO A 298 -17.53 15.11 3.44
C PRO A 298 -17.54 15.99 2.19
N HIS A 299 -16.44 16.71 1.92
CA HIS A 299 -16.28 17.56 0.74
C HIS A 299 -15.62 16.85 -0.43
N LEU A 300 -15.29 15.56 -0.34
CA LEU A 300 -14.60 14.80 -1.40
C LEU A 300 -15.56 14.10 -2.38
N ASP A 301 -16.83 13.98 -2.06
CA ASP A 301 -17.89 13.33 -2.88
C ASP A 301 -18.30 14.11 -4.12
#